data_ef878092df90dda963e5c625b3307f79
#
_entry.id   ef878092df90dda963e5c625b3307f79
#
_cell.length_a   1.000
_cell.length_b   1.000
_cell.length_c   1.000
_cell.angle_alpha   90.00
_cell.angle_beta   90.00
_cell.angle_gamma   90.00
#
_symmetry.space_group_name_H-M   'P 1'
#
loop_
_entity.id
_entity.type
_entity.pdbx_description
1 polymer ?
#
loop_
_entity_poly.entity_id
_entity_poly.type
_entity_poly.pdbx_seq_one_letter_code
_entity_poly.pdbx_strand_id
1 'polypeptide(L)'
;MTGREPDDIVGTFWQRKEKQVVNPLSRRGERQSNSYLKAGILLDEISNYCMISDIQAWKKEGTPHAGMNGFCQEGDCVQVPLSILAKWGKIDCLNKKLYIVENPSIFAAICEKKKGTCACMCMNGQPRLASILLLDLAAQAGIRICYAGDFDPEGLLITQKVIQYYKGEAEYWHMTVEDYEQSRSEEKISEKRLAMLERITDERLLPVAERIRELGVAGYQERLIEKYIDLK
;
A
#
# COMPACT_ATOMS: atom_id res chain seq x y z
N MET A 1 -40.53 -6.42 -13.56
CA MET A 1 -40.00 -6.86 -12.26
C MET A 1 -39.38 -8.23 -12.46
N THR A 2 -38.08 -8.29 -12.70
CA THR A 2 -37.34 -9.55 -12.82
C THR A 2 -36.48 -9.66 -11.58
N GLY A 3 -36.99 -10.41 -10.60
CA GLY A 3 -36.26 -10.77 -9.40
C GLY A 3 -35.09 -11.66 -9.78
N ARG A 4 -33.86 -11.13 -9.71
CA ARG A 4 -32.67 -11.94 -9.57
C ARG A 4 -32.36 -12.04 -8.08
N GLU A 5 -32.33 -13.29 -7.60
CA GLU A 5 -31.90 -13.57 -6.24
C GLU A 5 -30.51 -13.06 -5.98
N PRO A 6 -30.19 -12.55 -4.78
CA PRO A 6 -28.84 -12.07 -4.41
C PRO A 6 -27.74 -13.10 -4.63
N ASP A 7 -28.05 -14.38 -4.59
CA ASP A 7 -27.11 -15.51 -4.75
C ASP A 7 -26.53 -15.63 -6.15
N ASP A 8 -27.21 -15.14 -7.19
CA ASP A 8 -26.74 -15.21 -8.58
C ASP A 8 -25.59 -14.21 -8.87
N ILE A 9 -25.44 -13.16 -8.06
CA ILE A 9 -24.38 -12.18 -8.21
C ILE A 9 -23.10 -12.63 -7.51
N VAL A 10 -23.21 -13.43 -6.47
CA VAL A 10 -22.11 -13.91 -5.63
C VAL A 10 -21.41 -15.12 -6.25
N GLY A 11 -22.14 -15.99 -6.94
CA GLY A 11 -21.62 -17.26 -7.47
C GLY A 11 -20.61 -17.14 -8.60
N THR A 12 -20.60 -16.04 -9.35
CA THR A 12 -19.72 -15.85 -10.52
C THR A 12 -18.36 -15.24 -10.21
N PHE A 13 -18.15 -14.68 -9.01
CA PHE A 13 -16.95 -13.92 -8.71
C PHE A 13 -15.79 -14.73 -8.12
N TRP A 14 -16.00 -15.91 -7.48
CA TRP A 14 -14.98 -16.53 -6.65
C TRP A 14 -14.95 -18.08 -6.67
N GLN A 15 -15.10 -18.71 -7.84
CA GLN A 15 -14.78 -20.13 -7.98
C GLN A 15 -13.29 -20.34 -8.27
N ARG A 16 -12.43 -20.15 -7.25
CA ARG A 16 -11.15 -20.85 -7.16
C ARG A 16 -10.89 -21.24 -5.71
N LYS A 17 -10.82 -22.56 -5.49
CA LYS A 17 -10.30 -23.17 -4.27
C LYS A 17 -8.84 -22.75 -4.12
N GLU A 18 -8.53 -21.83 -3.22
CA GLU A 18 -7.17 -21.63 -2.74
C GLU A 18 -7.11 -21.66 -1.22
N LYS A 19 -6.06 -22.34 -0.74
CA LYS A 19 -5.74 -22.54 0.68
C LYS A 19 -5.82 -21.22 1.44
N GLN A 20 -6.37 -21.29 2.66
CA GLN A 20 -6.43 -20.16 3.60
C GLN A 20 -5.04 -19.55 3.82
N VAL A 21 -4.69 -18.53 3.08
CA VAL A 21 -3.60 -17.65 3.42
C VAL A 21 -4.15 -16.61 4.39
N VAL A 22 -3.84 -16.78 5.66
CA VAL A 22 -4.12 -15.73 6.67
C VAL A 22 -3.28 -14.53 6.29
N ASN A 23 -3.93 -13.41 5.96
CA ASN A 23 -3.24 -12.17 5.66
C ASN A 23 -2.53 -11.65 6.92
N PRO A 24 -1.19 -11.66 6.99
CA PRO A 24 -0.45 -11.25 8.18
C PRO A 24 -0.52 -9.74 8.44
N LEU A 25 -0.96 -8.94 7.46
CA LEU A 25 -1.05 -7.49 7.56
C LEU A 25 -2.33 -7.02 8.25
N SER A 26 -3.36 -7.86 8.31
CA SER A 26 -4.69 -7.40 8.71
C SER A 26 -4.91 -7.40 10.22
N ARG A 27 -5.58 -6.36 10.73
CA ARG A 27 -6.17 -6.35 12.08
C ARG A 27 -7.36 -7.33 12.14
N ARG A 28 -7.87 -7.60 13.37
CA ARG A 28 -8.99 -8.54 13.57
C ARG A 28 -10.22 -8.21 12.70
N GLY A 29 -10.57 -6.91 12.54
CA GLY A 29 -11.67 -6.46 11.68
C GLY A 29 -11.40 -6.67 10.20
N GLU A 30 -10.17 -6.49 9.73
CA GLU A 30 -9.78 -6.71 8.33
C GLU A 30 -9.68 -8.19 7.99
N ARG A 31 -9.28 -9.06 8.93
CA ARG A 31 -9.37 -10.51 8.77
C ARG A 31 -10.81 -10.97 8.57
N GLN A 32 -11.74 -10.34 9.29
CA GLN A 32 -13.17 -10.57 9.15
C GLN A 32 -13.64 -10.06 7.78
N SER A 33 -13.25 -8.85 7.35
CA SER A 33 -13.56 -8.31 6.02
C SER A 33 -12.97 -9.16 4.89
N ASN A 34 -11.78 -9.72 5.05
CA ASN A 34 -11.18 -10.63 4.08
C ASN A 34 -11.92 -11.98 4.01
N SER A 35 -12.46 -12.47 5.12
CA SER A 35 -13.33 -13.67 5.14
C SER A 35 -14.65 -13.39 4.44
N TYR A 36 -15.25 -12.23 4.64
CA TYR A 36 -16.44 -11.80 3.92
C TYR A 36 -16.19 -11.60 2.43
N LEU A 37 -15.04 -11.01 2.06
CA LEU A 37 -14.64 -10.88 0.65
C LEU A 37 -14.53 -12.25 -0.04
N LYS A 38 -13.95 -13.25 0.65
CA LYS A 38 -13.90 -14.64 0.14
C LYS A 38 -15.27 -15.27 -0.02
N ALA A 39 -16.23 -14.84 0.77
CA ALA A 39 -17.64 -15.24 0.65
C ALA A 39 -18.43 -14.38 -0.34
N GLY A 40 -17.75 -13.47 -1.08
CA GLY A 40 -18.39 -12.55 -2.03
C GLY A 40 -19.08 -11.35 -1.39
N ILE A 41 -18.88 -11.12 -0.10
CA ILE A 41 -19.49 -10.00 0.63
C ILE A 41 -18.44 -8.90 0.77
N LEU A 42 -18.67 -7.74 0.12
CA LEU A 42 -17.87 -6.55 0.26
C LEU A 42 -18.39 -5.70 1.42
N LEU A 43 -17.70 -5.73 2.56
CA LEU A 43 -17.97 -4.81 3.65
C LEU A 43 -17.18 -3.52 3.46
N ASP A 44 -17.85 -2.39 3.63
CA ASP A 44 -17.23 -1.07 3.57
C ASP A 44 -16.44 -0.83 2.26
N GLU A 45 -17.05 -1.24 1.14
CA GLU A 45 -16.42 -1.27 -0.17
C GLU A 45 -16.07 0.10 -0.76
N ILE A 46 -16.69 1.17 -0.27
CA ILE A 46 -16.50 2.54 -0.75
C ILE A 46 -15.44 3.25 0.09
N SER A 47 -15.51 3.20 1.42
CA SER A 47 -14.54 3.84 2.31
C SER A 47 -13.24 3.04 2.48
N ASN A 48 -13.22 1.79 2.01
CA ASN A 48 -12.01 0.99 1.87
C ASN A 48 -11.39 1.26 0.49
N TYR A 49 -10.44 2.18 0.44
CA TYR A 49 -9.78 2.65 -0.79
C TYR A 49 -8.26 2.73 -0.62
N CYS A 50 -7.54 2.83 -1.73
CA CYS A 50 -6.17 3.32 -1.80
C CYS A 50 -6.09 4.51 -2.76
N MET A 51 -5.10 5.38 -2.58
CA MET A 51 -4.79 6.46 -3.53
C MET A 51 -3.67 6.01 -4.45
N ILE A 52 -3.82 6.25 -5.74
CA ILE A 52 -2.85 5.84 -6.77
C ILE A 52 -2.70 6.90 -7.85
N SER A 53 -1.55 6.90 -8.52
CA SER A 53 -1.27 7.64 -9.75
C SER A 53 -0.48 6.79 -10.73
N ASP A 54 -0.63 7.07 -12.03
CA ASP A 54 0.14 6.48 -13.12
C ASP A 54 0.08 4.94 -13.19
N ILE A 55 -1.06 4.36 -12.80
CA ILE A 55 -1.35 2.93 -12.91
C ILE A 55 -2.42 2.69 -13.96
N GLN A 56 -2.12 1.85 -14.94
CA GLN A 56 -3.08 1.34 -15.90
C GLN A 56 -3.75 0.07 -15.36
N ALA A 57 -5.02 -0.13 -15.70
CA ALA A 57 -5.80 -1.27 -15.24
C ALA A 57 -6.60 -1.94 -16.37
N TRP A 58 -6.78 -3.25 -16.23
CA TRP A 58 -7.65 -4.07 -17.07
C TRP A 58 -8.62 -4.83 -16.19
N LYS A 59 -9.84 -4.95 -16.67
CA LYS A 59 -10.87 -5.73 -16.00
C LYS A 59 -10.55 -7.23 -16.11
N LYS A 60 -11.23 -8.06 -15.33
CA LYS A 60 -11.03 -9.52 -15.30
C LYS A 60 -11.27 -10.20 -16.65
N GLU A 61 -12.18 -9.65 -17.44
CA GLU A 61 -12.44 -10.12 -18.81
C GLU A 61 -11.38 -9.67 -19.82
N GLY A 62 -10.34 -8.98 -19.39
CA GLY A 62 -9.20 -8.57 -20.22
C GLY A 62 -9.37 -7.22 -20.93
N THR A 63 -10.53 -6.57 -20.82
CA THR A 63 -10.75 -5.25 -21.43
C THR A 63 -10.09 -4.13 -20.62
N PRO A 64 -9.51 -3.09 -21.27
CA PRO A 64 -8.96 -1.94 -20.56
C PRO A 64 -10.03 -1.25 -19.69
N HIS A 65 -9.65 -0.80 -18.50
CA HIS A 65 -10.51 0.00 -17.64
C HIS A 65 -10.43 1.47 -18.08
N ALA A 66 -11.36 1.91 -18.93
CA ALA A 66 -11.31 3.21 -19.60
C ALA A 66 -11.08 4.40 -18.63
N GLY A 67 -11.82 4.45 -17.51
CA GLY A 67 -11.66 5.51 -16.52
C GLY A 67 -10.27 5.54 -15.91
N MET A 68 -9.72 4.39 -15.46
CA MET A 68 -8.38 4.37 -14.87
C MET A 68 -7.29 4.71 -15.88
N ASN A 69 -7.42 4.18 -17.09
CA ASN A 69 -6.44 4.46 -18.14
C ASN A 69 -6.52 5.91 -18.60
N GLY A 70 -7.71 6.53 -18.54
CA GLY A 70 -7.88 7.96 -18.75
C GLY A 70 -7.17 8.80 -17.68
N PHE A 71 -7.37 8.50 -16.40
CA PHE A 71 -6.64 9.18 -15.32
C PHE A 71 -5.13 9.00 -15.43
N CYS A 72 -4.67 7.80 -15.80
CA CYS A 72 -3.25 7.54 -16.03
C CYS A 72 -2.70 8.37 -17.21
N GLN A 73 -3.45 8.54 -18.30
CA GLN A 73 -3.06 9.37 -19.45
C GLN A 73 -2.98 10.85 -19.09
N GLU A 74 -3.91 11.34 -18.26
CA GLU A 74 -3.89 12.71 -17.75
C GLU A 74 -2.86 12.90 -16.63
N GLY A 75 -2.29 11.81 -16.09
CA GLY A 75 -1.39 11.83 -14.93
C GLY A 75 -2.09 12.31 -13.65
N ASP A 76 -3.36 12.03 -13.52
CA ASP A 76 -4.14 12.40 -12.34
C ASP A 76 -4.06 11.33 -11.27
N CYS A 77 -4.03 11.75 -10.00
CA CYS A 77 -4.14 10.85 -8.87
C CYS A 77 -5.61 10.63 -8.48
N VAL A 78 -5.93 9.39 -8.09
CA VAL A 78 -7.30 9.01 -7.78
C VAL A 78 -7.39 8.15 -6.52
N GLN A 79 -8.52 8.27 -5.82
CA GLN A 79 -8.91 7.32 -4.79
C GLN A 79 -9.70 6.19 -5.44
N VAL A 80 -9.19 4.97 -5.33
CA VAL A 80 -9.84 3.79 -5.93
C VAL A 80 -10.41 2.91 -4.82
N PRO A 81 -11.74 2.83 -4.72
CA PRO A 81 -12.40 2.01 -3.72
C PRO A 81 -12.27 0.51 -4.04
N LEU A 82 -12.40 -0.31 -3.00
CA LEU A 82 -12.32 -1.76 -3.08
C LEU A 82 -13.28 -2.34 -4.14
N SER A 83 -14.50 -1.79 -4.25
CA SER A 83 -15.50 -2.22 -5.25
C SER A 83 -15.04 -2.07 -6.70
N ILE A 84 -14.16 -1.12 -6.98
CA ILE A 84 -13.55 -0.94 -8.31
C ILE A 84 -12.35 -1.89 -8.47
N LEU A 85 -11.44 -1.90 -7.50
CA LEU A 85 -10.26 -2.78 -7.50
C LEU A 85 -10.64 -4.26 -7.65
N ALA A 86 -11.73 -4.69 -7.00
CA ALA A 86 -12.22 -6.05 -7.08
C ALA A 86 -12.63 -6.50 -8.52
N LYS A 87 -12.85 -5.55 -9.43
CA LYS A 87 -13.16 -5.82 -10.85
C LYS A 87 -11.91 -5.96 -11.72
N TRP A 88 -10.74 -5.56 -11.20
CA TRP A 88 -9.49 -5.61 -11.97
C TRP A 88 -8.92 -7.02 -12.01
N GLY A 89 -8.40 -7.41 -13.17
CA GLY A 89 -7.69 -8.66 -13.38
C GLY A 89 -6.20 -8.46 -13.62
N LYS A 90 -5.81 -7.25 -14.02
CA LYS A 90 -4.41 -6.90 -14.30
C LYS A 90 -4.19 -5.42 -14.10
N ILE A 91 -2.99 -5.06 -13.67
CA ILE A 91 -2.47 -3.69 -13.70
C ILE A 91 -1.13 -3.63 -14.41
N ASP A 92 -0.74 -2.43 -14.80
CA ASP A 92 0.60 -2.13 -15.31
C ASP A 92 1.00 -0.70 -14.95
N CYS A 93 2.30 -0.44 -14.96
CA CYS A 93 2.85 0.90 -14.74
C CYS A 93 4.22 1.04 -15.43
N LEU A 94 4.65 2.29 -15.56
CA LEU A 94 5.92 2.61 -16.19
C LEU A 94 7.10 1.94 -15.45
N ASN A 95 8.04 1.38 -16.20
CA ASN A 95 9.25 0.72 -15.70
C ASN A 95 9.01 -0.44 -14.71
N LYS A 96 7.77 -0.94 -14.60
CA LYS A 96 7.42 -1.98 -13.63
C LYS A 96 7.86 -1.63 -12.20
N LYS A 97 7.73 -0.37 -11.83
CA LYS A 97 8.14 0.15 -10.52
C LYS A 97 7.02 0.96 -9.89
N LEU A 98 6.65 0.62 -8.67
CA LEU A 98 5.61 1.28 -7.87
C LEU A 98 6.22 1.82 -6.59
N TYR A 99 6.16 3.15 -6.42
CA TYR A 99 6.54 3.79 -5.18
C TYR A 99 5.35 3.81 -4.22
N ILE A 100 5.60 3.44 -2.97
CA ILE A 100 4.55 3.36 -1.96
C ILE A 100 4.95 4.22 -0.77
N VAL A 101 4.09 5.15 -0.39
CA VAL A 101 4.25 6.00 0.78
C VAL A 101 3.09 5.84 1.74
N GLU A 102 3.32 6.16 3.00
CA GLU A 102 2.29 6.11 4.02
C GLU A 102 1.50 7.43 4.09
N ASN A 103 2.19 8.55 3.86
CA ASN A 103 1.67 9.89 4.06
C ASN A 103 1.01 10.47 2.79
N PRO A 104 -0.26 10.95 2.87
CA PRO A 104 -0.94 11.57 1.73
C PRO A 104 -0.28 12.85 1.20
N SER A 105 0.40 13.63 2.06
CA SER A 105 1.08 14.87 1.64
C SER A 105 2.30 14.55 0.77
N ILE A 106 3.05 13.50 1.12
CA ILE A 106 4.17 13.01 0.30
C ILE A 106 3.66 12.47 -1.03
N PHE A 107 2.58 11.67 -0.99
CA PHE A 107 1.94 11.18 -2.21
C PHE A 107 1.54 12.33 -3.14
N ALA A 108 0.88 13.37 -2.61
CA ALA A 108 0.48 14.53 -3.39
C ALA A 108 1.66 15.25 -4.02
N ALA A 109 2.76 15.44 -3.27
CA ALA A 109 3.97 16.09 -3.77
C ALA A 109 4.65 15.27 -4.89
N ILE A 110 4.71 13.94 -4.77
CA ILE A 110 5.23 13.06 -5.83
C ILE A 110 4.35 13.16 -7.06
N CYS A 111 3.02 13.07 -6.92
CA CYS A 111 2.08 13.17 -8.04
C CYS A 111 2.23 14.51 -8.78
N GLU A 112 2.38 15.62 -8.04
CA GLU A 112 2.54 16.94 -8.65
C GLU A 112 3.86 17.08 -9.42
N LYS A 113 4.98 16.62 -8.81
CA LYS A 113 6.32 16.81 -9.37
C LYS A 113 6.73 15.77 -10.41
N LYS A 114 6.14 14.57 -10.35
CA LYS A 114 6.51 13.40 -11.17
C LYS A 114 5.35 12.89 -12.04
N LYS A 115 4.37 13.74 -12.30
CA LYS A 115 3.21 13.44 -13.14
C LYS A 115 3.61 12.71 -14.42
N GLY A 116 3.04 11.54 -14.67
CA GLY A 116 3.28 10.71 -15.86
C GLY A 116 4.67 10.04 -15.93
N THR A 117 5.50 10.14 -14.87
CA THR A 117 6.88 9.59 -14.90
C THR A 117 7.10 8.45 -13.91
N CYS A 118 6.27 8.32 -12.88
CA CYS A 118 6.37 7.23 -11.92
C CYS A 118 5.00 6.87 -11.33
N ALA A 119 4.74 5.57 -11.21
CA ALA A 119 3.56 5.11 -10.49
C ALA A 119 3.76 5.26 -8.98
N CYS A 120 2.75 5.79 -8.32
CA CYS A 120 2.77 5.98 -6.87
C CYS A 120 1.47 5.48 -6.24
N MET A 121 1.59 4.97 -5.00
CA MET A 121 0.47 4.55 -4.16
C MET A 121 0.63 5.14 -2.76
N CYS A 122 -0.47 5.62 -2.18
CA CYS A 122 -0.51 5.98 -0.77
C CYS A 122 -1.35 4.97 0.02
N MET A 123 -0.74 4.43 1.08
CA MET A 123 -1.40 3.51 2.01
C MET A 123 -2.35 4.22 2.96
N ASN A 124 -2.11 5.49 3.26
CA ASN A 124 -2.85 6.30 4.22
C ASN A 124 -2.97 5.59 5.59
N GLY A 125 -1.84 5.30 6.19
CA GLY A 125 -1.70 4.56 7.45
C GLY A 125 -1.72 3.03 7.25
N GLN A 126 -2.43 2.33 8.13
CA GLN A 126 -2.47 0.85 8.10
C GLN A 126 -3.03 0.31 6.78
N PRO A 127 -2.39 -0.73 6.19
CA PRO A 127 -2.85 -1.33 4.94
C PRO A 127 -4.30 -1.82 5.05
N ARG A 128 -5.16 -1.29 4.21
CA ARG A 128 -6.55 -1.72 4.07
C ARG A 128 -6.65 -2.81 3.01
N LEU A 129 -7.79 -3.49 2.92
CA LEU A 129 -8.01 -4.56 1.94
C LEU A 129 -7.83 -4.08 0.49
N ALA A 130 -8.22 -2.83 0.17
CA ALA A 130 -7.96 -2.21 -1.12
C ALA A 130 -6.47 -2.16 -1.46
N SER A 131 -5.64 -1.71 -0.49
CA SER A 131 -4.17 -1.67 -0.65
C SER A 131 -3.58 -3.06 -0.86
N ILE A 132 -4.05 -4.04 -0.11
CA ILE A 132 -3.60 -5.43 -0.19
C ILE A 132 -3.94 -6.03 -1.56
N LEU A 133 -5.16 -5.80 -2.05
CA LEU A 133 -5.57 -6.28 -3.38
C LEU A 133 -4.72 -5.65 -4.49
N LEU A 134 -4.40 -4.36 -4.37
CA LEU A 134 -3.51 -3.69 -5.33
C LEU A 134 -2.09 -4.27 -5.29
N LEU A 135 -1.54 -4.56 -4.10
CA LEU A 135 -0.24 -5.23 -3.94
C LEU A 135 -0.23 -6.62 -4.60
N ASP A 136 -1.30 -7.40 -4.43
CA ASP A 136 -1.42 -8.72 -5.07
C ASP A 136 -1.44 -8.61 -6.59
N LEU A 137 -2.16 -7.62 -7.14
CA LEU A 137 -2.17 -7.35 -8.58
C LEU A 137 -0.80 -6.86 -9.09
N ALA A 138 -0.10 -6.04 -8.32
CA ALA A 138 1.25 -5.58 -8.64
C ALA A 138 2.25 -6.75 -8.68
N ALA A 139 2.20 -7.64 -7.71
CA ALA A 139 3.04 -8.84 -7.68
C ALA A 139 2.78 -9.76 -8.89
N GLN A 140 1.50 -9.98 -9.24
CA GLN A 140 1.11 -10.75 -10.42
C GLN A 140 1.59 -10.11 -11.73
N ALA A 141 1.69 -8.78 -11.77
CA ALA A 141 2.17 -8.02 -12.93
C ALA A 141 3.71 -7.93 -12.99
N GLY A 142 4.44 -8.51 -12.04
CA GLY A 142 5.90 -8.42 -11.94
C GLY A 142 6.39 -6.98 -11.66
N ILE A 143 5.61 -6.19 -10.95
CA ILE A 143 5.97 -4.82 -10.58
C ILE A 143 6.82 -4.87 -9.31
N ARG A 144 7.99 -4.22 -9.30
CA ARG A 144 8.79 -4.02 -8.09
C ARG A 144 8.20 -2.91 -7.24
N ILE A 145 8.17 -3.07 -5.93
CA ILE A 145 7.74 -2.02 -5.01
C ILE A 145 8.92 -1.37 -4.28
N CYS A 146 8.82 -0.05 -4.07
CA CYS A 146 9.73 0.76 -3.26
C CYS A 146 8.90 1.41 -2.16
N TYR A 147 9.04 0.93 -0.92
CA TYR A 147 8.19 1.35 0.19
C TYR A 147 8.92 2.30 1.14
N ALA A 148 8.26 3.39 1.49
CA ALA A 148 8.67 4.33 2.51
C ALA A 148 7.55 4.54 3.55
N GLY A 149 7.94 4.58 4.83
CA GLY A 149 7.04 4.84 5.97
C GLY A 149 7.63 5.88 6.91
N ASP A 150 6.88 6.24 7.94
CA ASP A 150 7.37 7.09 9.02
C ASP A 150 8.38 6.34 9.90
N PHE A 151 9.28 7.11 10.51
CA PHE A 151 10.30 6.60 11.43
C PHE A 151 9.77 6.63 12.86
N ASP A 152 8.75 5.81 13.09
CA ASP A 152 8.24 5.52 14.42
C ASP A 152 7.99 3.99 14.54
N PRO A 153 7.72 3.47 15.74
CA PRO A 153 7.54 2.03 15.92
C PRO A 153 6.42 1.42 15.07
N GLU A 154 5.33 2.15 14.88
CA GLU A 154 4.20 1.71 14.07
C GLU A 154 4.54 1.71 12.59
N GLY A 155 5.16 2.80 12.09
CA GLY A 155 5.58 2.95 10.70
C GLY A 155 6.60 1.89 10.30
N LEU A 156 7.63 1.63 11.12
CA LEU A 156 8.60 0.57 10.87
C LEU A 156 7.95 -0.82 10.82
N LEU A 157 7.01 -1.10 11.72
CA LEU A 157 6.29 -2.37 11.74
C LEU A 157 5.37 -2.54 10.53
N ILE A 158 4.73 -1.48 10.07
CA ILE A 158 3.93 -1.49 8.83
C ILE A 158 4.85 -1.77 7.66
N THR A 159 5.93 -1.02 7.55
CA THR A 159 6.93 -1.13 6.48
C THR A 159 7.48 -2.56 6.38
N GLN A 160 7.93 -3.13 7.50
CA GLN A 160 8.41 -4.52 7.54
C GLN A 160 7.35 -5.50 7.06
N LYS A 161 6.11 -5.38 7.55
CA LYS A 161 5.01 -6.28 7.18
C LYS A 161 4.65 -6.20 5.70
N VAL A 162 4.64 -5.01 5.12
CA VAL A 162 4.33 -4.83 3.69
C VAL A 162 5.39 -5.50 2.85
N ILE A 163 6.67 -5.28 3.15
CA ILE A 163 7.79 -5.91 2.43
C ILE A 163 7.75 -7.44 2.58
N GLN A 164 7.50 -7.97 3.78
CA GLN A 164 7.37 -9.42 4.01
C GLN A 164 6.14 -10.05 3.35
N TYR A 165 5.06 -9.29 3.21
CA TYR A 165 3.85 -9.74 2.55
C TYR A 165 4.00 -9.83 1.04
N TYR A 166 4.72 -8.88 0.44
CA TYR A 166 4.79 -8.73 -1.01
C TYR A 166 5.43 -9.94 -1.68
N LYS A 167 4.81 -10.44 -2.76
CA LYS A 167 5.22 -11.67 -3.47
C LYS A 167 6.15 -11.42 -4.65
N GLY A 168 6.67 -10.20 -4.81
CA GLY A 168 7.60 -9.79 -5.86
C GLY A 168 8.85 -9.15 -5.28
N GLU A 169 9.59 -8.43 -6.11
CA GLU A 169 10.73 -7.64 -5.68
C GLU A 169 10.27 -6.44 -4.85
N ALA A 170 10.85 -6.27 -3.66
CA ALA A 170 10.50 -5.21 -2.74
C ALA A 170 11.74 -4.63 -2.06
N GLU A 171 11.80 -3.31 -1.99
CA GLU A 171 12.89 -2.59 -1.34
C GLU A 171 12.37 -1.52 -0.37
N TYR A 172 13.15 -1.23 0.66
CA TYR A 172 12.98 -0.06 1.51
C TYR A 172 13.50 1.16 0.77
N TRP A 173 12.68 2.18 0.69
CA TRP A 173 13.00 3.41 -0.04
C TRP A 173 13.17 4.56 0.93
N HIS A 174 14.38 5.11 1.02
CA HIS A 174 14.74 6.14 2.01
C HIS A 174 14.36 5.77 3.45
N MET A 175 14.77 4.56 3.87
CA MET A 175 14.54 4.04 5.22
C MET A 175 15.86 3.69 5.91
N THR A 176 16.90 4.52 5.71
CA THR A 176 18.21 4.36 6.34
C THR A 176 18.32 5.13 7.66
N VAL A 177 19.42 4.92 8.40
CA VAL A 177 19.72 5.69 9.61
C VAL A 177 19.91 7.17 9.28
N GLU A 178 20.57 7.48 8.15
CA GLU A 178 20.77 8.84 7.66
C GLU A 178 19.45 9.53 7.31
N ASP A 179 18.50 8.79 6.74
CA ASP A 179 17.15 9.30 6.45
C ASP A 179 16.40 9.58 7.75
N TYR A 180 16.48 8.68 8.73
CA TYR A 180 15.91 8.92 10.05
C TYR A 180 16.50 10.18 10.70
N GLU A 181 17.84 10.34 10.73
CA GLU A 181 18.49 11.50 11.32
C GLU A 181 18.03 12.83 10.68
N GLN A 182 17.78 12.84 9.37
CA GLN A 182 17.23 14.00 8.67
C GLN A 182 15.75 14.24 8.93
N SER A 183 15.00 13.18 9.20
CA SER A 183 13.54 13.22 9.42
C SER A 183 13.15 13.47 10.88
N ARG A 184 14.10 13.44 11.82
CA ARG A 184 13.82 13.54 13.27
C ARG A 184 12.93 14.72 13.62
N SER A 185 11.99 14.47 14.49
CA SER A 185 11.12 15.46 15.14
C SER A 185 11.54 15.69 16.60
N GLU A 186 10.80 16.54 17.28
CA GLU A 186 10.91 16.71 18.73
C GLU A 186 9.90 15.81 19.48
N GLU A 187 9.07 15.06 18.76
CA GLU A 187 8.05 14.21 19.35
C GLU A 187 8.67 12.99 20.01
N LYS A 188 8.52 12.94 21.34
CA LYS A 188 9.01 11.82 22.16
C LYS A 188 8.09 10.61 22.00
N ILE A 189 8.71 9.47 21.83
CA ILE A 189 8.04 8.18 21.76
C ILE A 189 7.95 7.62 23.20
N SER A 190 6.75 7.20 23.61
CA SER A 190 6.58 6.58 24.93
C SER A 190 7.30 5.22 25.02
N GLU A 191 7.71 4.82 26.22
CA GLU A 191 8.38 3.53 26.46
C GLU A 191 7.57 2.35 25.91
N LYS A 192 6.25 2.39 26.08
CA LYS A 192 5.33 1.37 25.53
C LYS A 192 5.40 1.26 24.03
N ARG A 193 5.55 2.37 23.30
CA ARG A 193 5.72 2.38 21.85
C ARG A 193 7.13 1.93 21.47
N LEU A 194 8.17 2.39 22.18
CA LEU A 194 9.55 1.95 21.96
C LEU A 194 9.71 0.44 22.10
N ALA A 195 9.03 -0.18 23.06
CA ALA A 195 9.02 -1.65 23.22
C ALA A 195 8.49 -2.38 21.98
N MET A 196 7.69 -1.73 21.12
CA MET A 196 7.21 -2.34 19.88
C MET A 196 8.34 -2.58 18.87
N LEU A 197 9.45 -1.84 18.95
CA LEU A 197 10.63 -2.02 18.08
C LEU A 197 11.30 -3.39 18.27
N GLU A 198 11.08 -4.10 19.38
CA GLU A 198 11.54 -5.49 19.58
C GLU A 198 10.93 -6.46 18.57
N ARG A 199 9.86 -6.07 17.89
CA ARG A 199 9.19 -6.88 16.88
C ARG A 199 9.76 -6.69 15.48
N ILE A 200 10.72 -5.78 15.31
CA ILE A 200 11.45 -5.61 14.07
C ILE A 200 12.46 -6.75 13.98
N THR A 201 12.37 -7.52 12.91
CA THR A 201 13.19 -8.70 12.64
C THR A 201 13.95 -8.63 11.31
N ASP A 202 13.59 -7.68 10.44
CA ASP A 202 14.31 -7.46 9.18
C ASP A 202 15.63 -6.76 9.45
N GLU A 203 16.75 -7.43 9.14
CA GLU A 203 18.10 -6.93 9.39
C GLU A 203 18.37 -5.55 8.77
N ARG A 204 17.69 -5.20 7.69
CA ARG A 204 17.82 -3.90 7.02
C ARG A 204 17.21 -2.75 7.82
N LEU A 205 16.20 -3.04 8.67
CA LEU A 205 15.54 -2.04 9.53
C LEU A 205 16.09 -2.02 10.97
N LEU A 206 16.83 -3.04 11.40
CA LEU A 206 17.39 -3.10 12.76
C LEU A 206 18.21 -1.86 13.12
N PRO A 207 19.15 -1.37 12.27
CA PRO A 207 19.93 -0.17 12.62
C PRO A 207 19.07 1.07 12.85
N VAL A 208 18.00 1.23 12.08
CA VAL A 208 17.04 2.34 12.24
C VAL A 208 16.25 2.17 13.52
N ALA A 209 15.76 0.96 13.82
CA ALA A 209 15.02 0.67 15.03
C ALA A 209 15.86 0.90 16.30
N GLU A 210 17.14 0.51 16.28
CA GLU A 210 18.09 0.77 17.36
C GLU A 210 18.30 2.27 17.55
N ARG A 211 18.49 3.01 16.47
CA ARG A 211 18.70 4.45 16.53
C ARG A 211 17.48 5.20 17.04
N ILE A 212 16.26 4.80 16.66
CA ILE A 212 15.01 5.34 17.23
C ILE A 212 14.93 5.04 18.73
N ARG A 213 15.31 3.83 19.16
CA ARG A 213 15.32 3.46 20.58
C ARG A 213 16.30 4.30 21.40
N GLU A 214 17.49 4.56 20.88
CA GLU A 214 18.51 5.39 21.55
C GLU A 214 18.05 6.83 21.74
N LEU A 215 17.43 7.42 20.72
CA LEU A 215 17.05 8.83 20.73
C LEU A 215 15.65 9.07 21.32
N GLY A 216 14.78 8.08 21.28
CA GLY A 216 13.43 8.15 21.82
C GLY A 216 12.50 9.16 21.14
N VAL A 217 12.81 9.56 19.89
CA VAL A 217 12.01 10.53 19.12
C VAL A 217 11.57 9.96 17.78
N ALA A 218 10.42 10.41 17.29
CA ALA A 218 9.91 10.03 15.98
C ALA A 218 10.57 10.84 14.86
N GLY A 219 10.58 10.30 13.63
CA GLY A 219 10.91 11.01 12.40
C GLY A 219 9.77 10.91 11.40
N TYR A 220 9.57 11.96 10.61
CA TYR A 220 8.44 12.07 9.71
C TYR A 220 8.85 12.22 8.25
N GLN A 221 8.15 11.54 7.37
CA GLN A 221 8.41 11.54 5.93
C GLN A 221 8.43 12.96 5.33
N GLU A 222 7.61 13.89 5.84
CA GLU A 222 7.54 15.25 5.32
C GLU A 222 8.87 15.99 5.33
N ARG A 223 9.77 15.66 6.25
CA ARG A 223 11.12 16.25 6.29
C ARG A 223 12.07 15.72 5.22
N LEU A 224 11.68 14.64 4.55
CA LEU A 224 12.43 14.01 3.45
C LEU A 224 11.80 14.28 2.08
N ILE A 225 10.85 15.20 1.97
CA ILE A 225 10.06 15.44 0.75
C ILE A 225 10.94 15.64 -0.48
N GLU A 226 12.04 16.39 -0.35
CA GLU A 226 12.98 16.64 -1.45
C GLU A 226 13.60 15.33 -1.99
N LYS A 227 13.90 14.37 -1.11
CA LYS A 227 14.41 13.05 -1.52
C LYS A 227 13.37 12.23 -2.27
N TYR A 228 12.11 12.32 -1.86
CA TYR A 228 11.02 11.59 -2.50
C TYR A 228 10.64 12.14 -3.86
N ILE A 229 10.87 13.43 -4.11
CA ILE A 229 10.65 14.03 -5.42
C ILE A 229 11.87 13.99 -6.34
N ASP A 230 13.08 13.70 -5.84
CA ASP A 230 14.29 13.50 -6.65
C ASP A 230 14.45 12.02 -7.04
N LEU A 231 13.47 11.50 -7.78
CA LEU A 231 13.51 10.14 -8.31
C LEU A 231 14.53 10.06 -9.47
N LYS A 232 15.63 9.37 -9.23
CA LYS A 232 16.63 9.03 -10.25
C LYS A 232 16.35 7.67 -10.87
#